data_7ac7c53a90c1c81a5a8b96d9775b1291
#
_entry.id   7ac7c53a90c1c81a5a8b96d9775b1291
#
_cell.length_a   1.000
_cell.length_b   1.000
_cell.length_c   1.000
_cell.angle_alpha   90.00
_cell.angle_beta   90.00
_cell.angle_gamma   90.00
#
_symmetry.space_group_name_H-M   'P 1'
#
loop_
_entity.id
_entity.type
_entity.pdbx_description
1 polymer ?
#
loop_
_entity_poly.entity_id
_entity_poly.type
_entity_poly.pdbx_seq_one_letter_code
_entity_poly.pdbx_strand_id
1 'polypeptide(L)'
;MSTPKYKHLSFEDRCVIHEFLDRGFNFTHIAHRLGKDRTTISYEVRKHRFLRGNAKPNRPCCFESKPPYVCNACPKLLYCRKQKYSYDHSVAHNEYKQTLIIQRSHLYIT
;
A
#
# COMPACT_ATOMS: atom_id res chain seq x y z
N MET A 1 18.25 -2.82 -20.94
CA MET A 1 17.82 -1.44 -20.72
C MET A 1 17.21 -1.29 -19.32
N SER A 2 17.83 -0.50 -18.48
CA SER A 2 17.38 -0.38 -17.10
C SER A 2 16.22 0.60 -17.00
N THR A 3 15.15 0.19 -16.34
CA THR A 3 14.07 1.10 -15.99
C THR A 3 14.53 2.01 -14.85
N PRO A 4 14.16 3.28 -14.86
CA PRO A 4 14.51 4.18 -13.75
C PRO A 4 13.98 3.65 -12.43
N LYS A 5 14.79 3.73 -11.39
CA LYS A 5 14.42 3.23 -10.06
C LYS A 5 13.23 3.96 -9.45
N TYR A 6 13.03 5.20 -9.85
CA TYR A 6 11.98 6.08 -9.30
C TYR A 6 10.76 6.17 -10.20
N LYS A 7 10.62 5.25 -11.14
CA LYS A 7 9.42 5.21 -11.98
C LYS A 7 8.22 4.88 -11.10
N HIS A 8 7.18 5.70 -11.21
CA HIS A 8 5.99 5.52 -10.40
C HIS A 8 5.29 4.20 -10.71
N LEU A 9 4.65 3.66 -9.70
CA LEU A 9 3.87 2.44 -9.87
C LEU A 9 2.63 2.75 -10.71
N SER A 10 2.33 1.87 -11.65
CA SER A 10 1.14 1.97 -12.46
C SER A 10 -0.07 1.40 -11.72
N PHE A 11 -1.26 1.61 -12.28
CA PHE A 11 -2.47 0.98 -11.76
C PHE A 11 -2.33 -0.54 -11.74
N GLU A 12 -1.76 -1.11 -12.80
CA GLU A 12 -1.57 -2.55 -12.89
C GLU A 12 -0.61 -3.07 -11.84
N ASP A 13 0.47 -2.33 -11.58
CA ASP A 13 1.41 -2.67 -10.51
C ASP A 13 0.69 -2.71 -9.17
N ARG A 14 -0.19 -1.75 -8.92
CA ARG A 14 -0.96 -1.69 -7.68
C ARG A 14 -1.94 -2.84 -7.55
N CYS A 15 -2.53 -3.27 -8.66
CA CYS A 15 -3.40 -4.46 -8.67
C CYS A 15 -2.62 -5.70 -8.24
N VAL A 16 -1.40 -5.85 -8.75
CA VAL A 16 -0.55 -6.99 -8.39
C VAL A 16 -0.19 -6.92 -6.89
N ILE A 17 0.17 -5.74 -6.40
CA ILE A 17 0.48 -5.58 -4.98
C ILE A 17 -0.72 -5.99 -4.11
N HIS A 18 -1.90 -5.52 -4.45
CA HIS A 18 -3.12 -5.84 -3.72
C HIS A 18 -3.37 -7.34 -3.71
N GLU A 19 -3.35 -7.97 -4.88
CA GLU A 19 -3.58 -9.39 -5.00
C GLU A 19 -2.58 -10.21 -4.20
N PHE A 20 -1.30 -9.87 -4.30
CA PHE A 20 -0.25 -10.62 -3.61
C PHE A 20 -0.31 -10.40 -2.10
N LEU A 21 -0.69 -9.22 -1.64
CA LEU A 21 -0.91 -8.98 -0.22
C LEU A 21 -2.08 -9.83 0.31
N ASP A 22 -3.16 -9.94 -0.47
CA ASP A 22 -4.29 -10.79 -0.10
C ASP A 22 -3.89 -12.25 0.00
N ARG A 23 -2.92 -12.67 -0.80
CA ARG A 23 -2.40 -14.04 -0.79
C ARG A 23 -1.34 -14.28 0.28
N GLY A 24 -0.93 -13.23 0.99
CA GLY A 24 0.06 -13.35 2.06
C GLY A 24 1.51 -13.35 1.60
N PHE A 25 1.80 -12.93 0.38
CA PHE A 25 3.18 -12.83 -0.10
C PHE A 25 3.89 -11.65 0.55
N ASN A 26 5.19 -11.80 0.78
CA ASN A 26 6.00 -10.75 1.36
C ASN A 26 6.42 -9.71 0.31
N PHE A 27 6.99 -8.60 0.78
CA PHE A 27 7.41 -7.51 -0.11
C PHE A 27 8.50 -7.91 -1.07
N THR A 28 9.42 -8.78 -0.64
CA THR A 28 10.49 -9.26 -1.51
C THR A 28 9.92 -10.02 -2.71
N HIS A 29 8.94 -10.87 -2.47
CA HIS A 29 8.29 -11.61 -3.55
C HIS A 29 7.54 -10.69 -4.51
N ILE A 30 6.81 -9.71 -3.96
CA ILE A 30 6.06 -8.75 -4.77
C ILE A 30 7.04 -7.91 -5.61
N ALA A 31 8.10 -7.43 -5.00
CA ALA A 31 9.11 -6.63 -5.69
C ALA A 31 9.75 -7.40 -6.83
N HIS A 32 10.07 -8.67 -6.59
CA HIS A 32 10.65 -9.53 -7.62
C HIS A 32 9.68 -9.70 -8.79
N ARG A 33 8.41 -9.92 -8.49
CA ARG A 33 7.37 -10.09 -9.52
C ARG A 33 7.23 -8.85 -10.40
N LEU A 34 7.37 -7.67 -9.82
CA LEU A 34 7.18 -6.40 -10.53
C LEU A 34 8.47 -5.80 -11.08
N GLY A 35 9.63 -6.42 -10.79
CA GLY A 35 10.91 -5.85 -11.18
C GLY A 35 11.21 -4.54 -10.48
N LYS A 36 10.73 -4.38 -9.25
CA LYS A 36 10.91 -3.19 -8.43
C LYS A 36 11.75 -3.50 -7.20
N ASP A 37 12.15 -2.45 -6.49
CA ASP A 37 12.85 -2.60 -5.24
C ASP A 37 11.86 -2.91 -4.12
N ARG A 38 12.29 -3.72 -3.16
CA ARG A 38 11.48 -4.06 -1.98
C ARG A 38 11.07 -2.80 -1.21
N THR A 39 11.97 -1.82 -1.11
CA THR A 39 11.66 -0.56 -0.43
C THR A 39 10.56 0.22 -1.13
N THR A 40 10.48 0.13 -2.45
CA THR A 40 9.40 0.75 -3.22
C THR A 40 8.04 0.16 -2.84
N ILE A 41 7.97 -1.16 -2.72
CA ILE A 41 6.73 -1.84 -2.34
C ILE A 41 6.35 -1.49 -0.90
N SER A 42 7.31 -1.54 0.01
CA SER A 42 7.08 -1.19 1.41
C SER A 42 6.56 0.24 1.55
N TYR A 43 7.18 1.18 0.84
CA TYR A 43 6.76 2.58 0.86
C TYR A 43 5.35 2.75 0.33
N GLU A 44 5.04 2.10 -0.78
CA GLU A 44 3.70 2.16 -1.40
C GLU A 44 2.63 1.68 -0.41
N VAL A 45 2.85 0.54 0.23
CA VAL A 45 1.88 -0.04 1.15
C VAL A 45 1.68 0.86 2.37
N ARG A 46 2.76 1.35 2.96
CA ARG A 46 2.67 2.20 4.15
C ARG A 46 2.04 3.55 3.85
N LYS A 47 2.33 4.10 2.67
CA LYS A 47 1.79 5.41 2.29
C LYS A 47 0.29 5.36 2.02
N HIS A 48 -0.18 4.27 1.40
CA HIS A 48 -1.56 4.19 0.91
C HIS A 48 -2.45 3.24 1.70
N ARG A 49 -1.94 2.65 2.78
CA ARG A 49 -2.81 1.85 3.65
C ARG A 49 -3.83 2.75 4.31
N PHE A 50 -4.99 2.20 4.60
CA PHE A 50 -6.06 2.95 5.24
C PHE A 50 -6.66 2.16 6.38
N LEU A 51 -7.22 2.88 7.34
CA LEU A 51 -7.92 2.27 8.47
C LEU A 51 -9.22 1.64 8.00
N ARG A 52 -9.44 0.41 8.45
CA ARG A 52 -10.58 -0.37 8.02
C ARG A 52 -11.63 -0.42 9.11
N GLY A 53 -12.83 0.12 8.82
CA GLY A 53 -14.02 -0.12 9.61
C GLY A 53 -13.99 0.38 11.04
N ASN A 54 -14.61 -0.37 11.92
CA ASN A 54 -14.89 0.03 13.30
C ASN A 54 -13.80 -0.39 14.28
N ALA A 55 -12.54 -0.26 13.89
CA ALA A 55 -11.44 -0.61 14.76
C ALA A 55 -11.38 0.32 15.98
N LYS A 56 -11.08 -0.25 17.14
CA LYS A 56 -10.87 0.54 18.34
C LYS A 56 -9.49 1.20 18.25
N PRO A 57 -9.41 2.54 18.29
CA PRO A 57 -8.15 3.25 18.01
C PRO A 57 -7.04 3.02 19.03
N ASN A 58 -7.36 2.52 20.21
CA ASN A 58 -6.37 2.31 21.26
C ASN A 58 -5.86 0.87 21.33
N ARG A 59 -6.08 0.08 20.30
CA ARG A 59 -5.59 -1.31 20.24
C ARG A 59 -4.83 -1.56 18.93
N PRO A 60 -3.62 -1.02 18.80
CA PRO A 60 -2.84 -1.26 17.59
C PRO A 60 -2.37 -2.70 17.50
N CYS A 61 -2.34 -3.22 16.27
CA CYS A 61 -1.77 -4.52 15.99
C CYS A 61 -0.26 -4.39 15.78
N CYS A 62 0.50 -5.45 16.07
CA CYS A 62 1.93 -5.46 15.82
C CYS A 62 2.26 -5.19 14.34
N PHE A 63 1.38 -5.54 13.43
CA PHE A 63 1.58 -5.28 11.99
C PHE A 63 1.36 -3.83 11.58
N GLU A 64 0.98 -2.96 12.50
CA GLU A 64 0.93 -1.54 12.22
C GLU A 64 2.33 -0.96 11.97
N SER A 65 3.33 -1.48 12.67
CA SER A 65 4.71 -1.03 12.55
C SER A 65 5.68 -2.07 12.01
N LYS A 66 5.16 -3.23 11.59
CA LYS A 66 5.97 -4.32 11.05
C LYS A 66 5.38 -4.79 9.72
N PRO A 67 6.22 -5.27 8.79
CA PRO A 67 5.68 -5.83 7.54
C PRO A 67 4.68 -6.95 7.81
N PRO A 68 3.61 -7.02 7.03
CA PRO A 68 3.33 -6.28 5.81
C PRO A 68 2.59 -4.95 6.02
N TYR A 69 2.45 -4.46 7.20
CA TYR A 69 1.80 -3.19 7.57
C TYR A 69 0.31 -3.13 7.29
N VAL A 70 -0.27 -4.22 6.79
CA VAL A 70 -1.70 -4.32 6.48
C VAL A 70 -2.22 -5.68 6.94
N CYS A 71 -3.54 -5.78 7.04
CA CYS A 71 -4.21 -6.99 7.50
C CYS A 71 -4.83 -7.79 6.36
N ASN A 72 -4.44 -7.53 5.11
CA ASN A 72 -5.07 -8.14 3.94
C ASN A 72 -5.13 -9.66 3.99
N ALA A 73 -4.06 -10.31 4.44
CA ALA A 73 -4.00 -11.76 4.50
C ALA A 73 -4.05 -12.30 5.93
N CYS A 74 -4.40 -11.45 6.89
CA CYS A 74 -4.41 -11.88 8.28
C CYS A 74 -5.54 -12.87 8.53
N PRO A 75 -5.26 -14.08 9.04
CA PRO A 75 -6.30 -15.08 9.29
C PRO A 75 -7.29 -14.66 10.37
N LYS A 76 -6.92 -13.67 11.19
CA LYS A 76 -7.80 -13.17 12.26
C LYS A 76 -8.61 -11.95 11.83
N LEU A 77 -8.61 -11.61 10.55
CA LEU A 77 -9.22 -10.37 10.05
C LEU A 77 -10.69 -10.22 10.50
N LEU A 78 -11.47 -11.28 10.47
CA LEU A 78 -12.90 -11.24 10.79
C LEU A 78 -13.19 -11.15 12.29
N TYR A 79 -12.26 -11.59 13.13
CA TYR A 79 -12.47 -11.62 14.59
C TYR A 79 -11.68 -10.55 15.32
N CYS A 80 -10.68 -9.98 14.67
CA CYS A 80 -9.75 -9.10 15.34
C CYS A 80 -10.42 -7.77 15.65
N ARG A 81 -10.33 -7.33 16.91
CA ARG A 81 -10.87 -6.05 17.37
C ARG A 81 -9.79 -4.96 17.42
N LYS A 82 -8.57 -5.31 17.03
CA LYS A 82 -7.48 -4.35 16.97
C LYS A 82 -7.63 -3.45 15.76
N GLN A 83 -6.91 -2.34 15.78
CA GLN A 83 -6.88 -1.42 14.66
C GLN A 83 -6.37 -2.14 13.41
N LYS A 84 -7.11 -2.04 12.32
CA LYS A 84 -6.80 -2.76 11.09
C LYS A 84 -6.49 -1.79 9.98
N TYR A 85 -5.44 -2.11 9.23
CA TYR A 85 -5.10 -1.40 8.01
C TYR A 85 -5.27 -2.33 6.82
N SER A 86 -5.67 -1.78 5.69
CA SER A 86 -5.80 -2.53 4.46
C SER A 86 -5.16 -1.76 3.31
N TYR A 87 -4.75 -2.47 2.30
CA TYR A 87 -4.28 -1.90 1.04
C TYR A 87 -5.27 -2.30 -0.06
N ASP A 88 -5.75 -1.31 -0.80
CA ASP A 88 -6.63 -1.51 -1.94
C ASP A 88 -6.08 -0.72 -3.11
N HIS A 89 -5.93 -1.39 -4.25
CA HIS A 89 -5.31 -0.79 -5.44
C HIS A 89 -6.05 0.44 -5.94
N SER A 90 -7.37 0.46 -5.86
CA SER A 90 -8.14 1.60 -6.35
C SER A 90 -8.01 2.79 -5.42
N VAL A 91 -7.99 2.58 -4.12
CA VAL A 91 -7.76 3.65 -3.14
C VAL A 91 -6.37 4.24 -3.33
N ALA A 92 -5.36 3.37 -3.43
CA ALA A 92 -3.97 3.80 -3.61
C ALA A 92 -3.80 4.61 -4.89
N HIS A 93 -4.39 4.14 -5.98
CA HIS A 93 -4.27 4.83 -7.26
C HIS A 93 -4.99 6.17 -7.27
N ASN A 94 -6.15 6.25 -6.63
CA ASN A 94 -6.87 7.51 -6.50
C ASN A 94 -6.08 8.52 -5.68
N GLU A 95 -5.46 8.10 -4.58
CA GLU A 95 -4.61 8.98 -3.79
C GLU A 95 -3.41 9.47 -4.59
N TYR A 96 -2.82 8.61 -5.38
CA TYR A 96 -1.72 8.98 -6.27
C TYR A 96 -2.17 10.04 -7.27
N LYS A 97 -3.32 9.87 -7.91
CA LYS A 97 -3.87 10.83 -8.85
C LYS A 97 -4.15 12.18 -8.19
N GLN A 98 -4.69 12.17 -6.98
CA GLN A 98 -4.95 13.40 -6.23
C GLN A 98 -3.65 14.15 -5.94
N THR A 99 -2.61 13.42 -5.57
CA THR A 99 -1.30 14.02 -5.33
C THR A 99 -0.78 14.72 -6.59
N LEU A 100 -0.92 14.09 -7.75
CA LEU A 100 -0.49 14.70 -9.02
C LEU A 100 -1.28 15.96 -9.32
N ILE A 101 -2.58 15.97 -9.10
CA ILE A 101 -3.43 17.13 -9.32
C ILE A 101 -2.98 18.30 -8.42
N ILE A 102 -2.75 18.02 -7.15
CA ILE A 102 -2.32 19.03 -6.18
C ILE A 102 -0.96 19.62 -6.59
N GLN A 103 -0.03 18.78 -7.00
CA GLN A 103 1.29 19.23 -7.43
C GLN A 103 1.21 20.13 -8.67
N ARG A 104 0.36 19.77 -9.62
CA ARG A 104 0.15 20.58 -10.82
C ARG A 104 -0.45 21.94 -10.48
N SER A 105 -1.46 21.95 -9.60
CA SER A 105 -2.09 23.18 -9.16
C SER A 105 -1.07 24.10 -8.47
N HIS A 106 -0.20 23.51 -7.68
CA HIS A 106 0.84 24.27 -6.97
C HIS A 106 1.80 24.94 -7.94
N LEU A 107 2.15 24.28 -9.03
CA LEU A 107 3.03 24.82 -10.05
C LEU A 107 2.43 26.01 -10.78
N TYR A 108 1.12 26.07 -10.91
CA TYR A 108 0.44 27.14 -11.64
C TYR A 108 0.12 28.37 -10.78
N ILE A 109 0.23 28.25 -9.48
CA ILE A 109 -0.14 29.33 -8.56
C ILE A 109 1.04 30.29 -8.30
N THR A 110 2.23 29.88 -8.58
CA THR A 110 3.42 30.75 -8.39
C THR A 110 3.60 31.81 -9.50
#